data_c674be3ee300353563dadcbe3787762e
#
_entry.id   c674be3ee300353563dadcbe3787762e
#
_cell.length_a   1.000
_cell.length_b   1.000
_cell.length_c   1.000
_cell.angle_alpha   90.00
_cell.angle_beta   90.00
_cell.angle_gamma   90.00
#
_symmetry.space_group_name_H-M   'P 1'
#
loop_
_entity.id
_entity.type
_entity.pdbx_description
1 polymer ?
#
loop_
_entity_poly.entity_id
_entity_poly.type
_entity_poly.pdbx_seq_one_letter_code
_entity_poly.pdbx_strand_id
1 'polypeptide(L)'
;MDGYAVRAAKPEEQRELTRLCVRATMHAGHDEAFIDRTMPALTITVPLISANCAQVAQADTGEVVGIVVVTPTALQGIAQLYGLYVDPAHWKRGIGRVLFGAAVARAKGIRAGALMITAEPSAEGFYKRMGAIRIGEGPFYFSPETILPSLLYIIPSET
;
A
#
# COMPACT_ATOMS: atom_id res chain seq x y z
N MET A 1 14.37 10.12 7.29
CA MET A 1 14.76 8.74 7.57
C MET A 1 16.06 8.44 6.84
N ASP A 2 17.04 8.01 7.61
CA ASP A 2 18.38 7.80 7.07
C ASP A 2 18.43 6.56 6.19
N GLY A 3 19.08 6.69 5.03
CA GLY A 3 19.34 5.59 4.13
C GLY A 3 18.22 5.26 3.14
N TYR A 4 17.09 5.98 3.16
CA TYR A 4 15.96 5.75 2.26
C TYR A 4 15.39 7.07 1.76
N ALA A 5 14.92 7.05 0.51
CA ALA A 5 14.21 8.18 -0.09
C ALA A 5 12.93 7.70 -0.74
N VAL A 6 11.89 8.56 -0.73
CA VAL A 6 10.61 8.25 -1.38
C VAL A 6 10.53 9.02 -2.70
N ARG A 7 10.11 8.35 -3.75
CA ARG A 7 9.93 8.95 -5.07
C ARG A 7 8.80 8.26 -5.83
N ALA A 8 8.35 8.87 -6.92
CA ALA A 8 7.39 8.22 -7.81
C ALA A 8 8.02 6.99 -8.45
N ALA A 9 7.22 5.95 -8.64
CA ALA A 9 7.63 4.76 -9.38
C ALA A 9 7.85 5.10 -10.86
N LYS A 10 8.72 4.34 -11.53
CA LYS A 10 9.00 4.47 -12.96
C LYS A 10 8.38 3.31 -13.73
N PRO A 11 7.86 3.55 -14.96
CA PRO A 11 7.23 2.46 -15.74
C PRO A 11 8.10 1.24 -15.93
N GLU A 12 9.41 1.40 -16.10
CA GLU A 12 10.35 0.31 -16.28
C GLU A 12 10.53 -0.55 -15.02
N GLU A 13 10.03 -0.10 -13.87
CA GLU A 13 10.13 -0.83 -12.61
C GLU A 13 8.97 -1.80 -12.39
N GLN A 14 8.03 -1.88 -13.31
CA GLN A 14 6.80 -2.64 -13.16
C GLN A 14 7.02 -4.07 -12.67
N ARG A 15 7.93 -4.80 -13.29
CA ARG A 15 8.20 -6.21 -12.94
C ARG A 15 8.82 -6.33 -11.55
N GLU A 16 9.79 -5.49 -11.27
CA GLU A 16 10.47 -5.47 -9.98
C GLU A 16 9.50 -5.18 -8.85
N LEU A 17 8.61 -4.22 -9.04
CA LEU A 17 7.62 -3.83 -8.04
C LEU A 17 6.59 -4.93 -7.81
N THR A 18 6.14 -5.60 -8.87
CA THR A 18 5.23 -6.74 -8.73
C THR A 18 5.90 -7.87 -7.94
N ARG A 19 7.17 -8.16 -8.23
CA ARG A 19 7.92 -9.19 -7.48
C ARG A 19 8.05 -8.82 -6.00
N LEU A 20 8.24 -7.56 -5.69
CA LEU A 20 8.31 -7.08 -4.30
C LEU A 20 7.00 -7.34 -3.58
N CYS A 21 5.86 -7.01 -4.21
CA CYS A 21 4.54 -7.25 -3.64
C CYS A 21 4.31 -8.75 -3.37
N VAL A 22 4.71 -9.61 -4.30
CA VAL A 22 4.59 -11.05 -4.15
C VAL A 22 5.47 -11.56 -2.99
N ARG A 23 6.73 -11.13 -2.93
CA ARG A 23 7.64 -11.55 -1.84
C ARG A 23 7.08 -11.16 -0.47
N ALA A 24 6.59 -9.93 -0.34
CA ALA A 24 6.04 -9.46 0.93
C ALA A 24 4.82 -10.26 1.34
N THR A 25 3.95 -10.58 0.38
CA THR A 25 2.73 -11.36 0.64
C THR A 25 3.07 -12.80 1.03
N MET A 26 4.00 -13.42 0.35
CA MET A 26 4.46 -14.77 0.70
C MET A 26 5.09 -14.81 2.09
N HIS A 27 5.90 -13.81 2.42
CA HIS A 27 6.54 -13.73 3.74
C HIS A 27 5.51 -13.53 4.86
N ALA A 28 4.35 -12.93 4.56
CA ALA A 28 3.26 -12.79 5.51
C ALA A 28 2.52 -14.11 5.78
N GLY A 29 2.90 -15.20 5.12
CA GLY A 29 2.39 -16.55 5.40
C GLY A 29 1.36 -17.06 4.42
N HIS A 30 1.10 -16.37 3.32
CA HIS A 30 0.16 -16.83 2.30
C HIS A 30 0.80 -17.87 1.39
N ASP A 31 0.01 -18.88 1.00
CA ASP A 31 0.48 -19.94 0.13
C ASP A 31 0.41 -19.55 -1.36
N GLU A 32 0.94 -20.43 -2.20
CA GLU A 32 1.00 -20.21 -3.65
C GLU A 32 -0.40 -20.07 -4.26
N ALA A 33 -1.36 -20.85 -3.76
CA ALA A 33 -2.74 -20.78 -4.26
C ALA A 33 -3.39 -19.42 -3.97
N PHE A 34 -3.13 -18.85 -2.78
CA PHE A 34 -3.59 -17.50 -2.44
C PHE A 34 -2.94 -16.46 -3.35
N ILE A 35 -1.63 -16.57 -3.57
CA ILE A 35 -0.89 -15.67 -4.47
C ILE A 35 -1.49 -15.71 -5.87
N ASP A 36 -1.77 -16.89 -6.41
CA ASP A 36 -2.32 -17.04 -7.75
C ASP A 36 -3.71 -16.39 -7.86
N ARG A 37 -4.57 -16.57 -6.85
CA ARG A 37 -5.90 -15.96 -6.85
C ARG A 37 -5.85 -14.44 -6.74
N THR A 38 -4.86 -13.90 -6.04
CA THR A 38 -4.77 -12.47 -5.75
C THR A 38 -3.78 -11.72 -6.63
N MET A 39 -3.17 -12.40 -7.62
CA MET A 39 -2.21 -11.76 -8.54
C MET A 39 -2.70 -10.44 -9.13
N PRO A 40 -3.97 -10.28 -9.52
CA PRO A 40 -4.42 -8.97 -10.02
C PRO A 40 -4.21 -7.84 -9.01
N ALA A 41 -4.36 -8.10 -7.71
CA ALA A 41 -4.13 -7.10 -6.66
C ALA A 41 -2.65 -6.84 -6.42
N LEU A 42 -1.78 -7.84 -6.70
CA LEU A 42 -0.34 -7.74 -6.47
C LEU A 42 0.40 -7.20 -7.70
N THR A 43 -0.26 -7.12 -8.84
CA THR A 43 0.36 -6.68 -10.09
C THR A 43 0.37 -5.16 -10.15
N ILE A 44 1.58 -4.59 -10.20
CA ILE A 44 1.75 -3.15 -10.40
C ILE A 44 1.79 -2.91 -11.90
N THR A 45 0.83 -2.15 -12.40
CA THR A 45 0.66 -1.93 -13.84
C THR A 45 1.23 -0.58 -14.26
N VAL A 46 1.60 -0.47 -15.55
CA VAL A 46 2.07 0.80 -16.11
C VAL A 46 1.02 1.91 -15.94
N PRO A 47 -0.30 1.68 -16.17
CA PRO A 47 -1.29 2.71 -15.92
C PRO A 47 -1.31 3.25 -14.48
N LEU A 48 -1.12 2.39 -13.47
CA LEU A 48 -1.03 2.84 -12.07
C LEU A 48 0.17 3.77 -11.88
N ILE A 49 1.31 3.41 -12.46
CA ILE A 49 2.54 4.20 -12.38
C ILE A 49 2.37 5.52 -13.12
N SER A 50 1.85 5.47 -14.34
CA SER A 50 1.67 6.65 -15.19
C SER A 50 0.65 7.64 -14.62
N ALA A 51 -0.35 7.14 -13.86
CA ALA A 51 -1.32 7.98 -13.17
C ALA A 51 -0.77 8.56 -11.86
N ASN A 52 0.51 8.34 -11.56
CA ASN A 52 1.18 8.80 -10.34
C ASN A 52 0.55 8.23 -9.07
N CYS A 53 0.01 7.01 -9.15
CA CYS A 53 -0.59 6.34 -7.99
C CYS A 53 0.43 5.62 -7.12
N ALA A 54 1.61 5.28 -7.66
CA ALA A 54 2.61 4.48 -6.98
C ALA A 54 3.83 5.31 -6.56
N GLN A 55 4.19 5.22 -5.29
CA GLN A 55 5.40 5.82 -4.71
C GLN A 55 6.27 4.69 -4.19
N VAL A 56 7.58 4.81 -4.32
CA VAL A 56 8.52 3.79 -3.85
C VAL A 56 9.48 4.35 -2.83
N ALA A 57 9.95 3.48 -1.94
CA ALA A 57 11.06 3.76 -1.05
C ALA A 57 12.32 3.13 -1.66
N GLN A 58 13.35 3.92 -1.83
CA GLN A 58 14.61 3.50 -2.42
C GLN A 58 15.73 3.66 -1.40
N ALA A 59 16.54 2.63 -1.24
CA ALA A 59 17.69 2.66 -0.37
C ALA A 59 18.86 3.43 -1.02
N ASP A 60 19.84 3.83 -0.22
CA ASP A 60 21.05 4.52 -0.71
C ASP A 60 21.80 3.71 -1.77
N THR A 61 21.67 2.39 -1.74
CA THR A 61 22.25 1.49 -2.74
C THR A 61 21.59 1.58 -4.11
N GLY A 62 20.44 2.25 -4.22
CA GLY A 62 19.61 2.28 -5.41
C GLY A 62 18.53 1.23 -5.44
N GLU A 63 18.53 0.27 -4.49
CA GLU A 63 17.54 -0.80 -4.41
C GLU A 63 16.17 -0.24 -3.99
N VAL A 64 15.11 -0.65 -4.68
CA VAL A 64 13.75 -0.33 -4.29
C VAL A 64 13.29 -1.34 -3.23
N VAL A 65 12.92 -0.85 -2.06
CA VAL A 65 12.64 -1.68 -0.89
C VAL A 65 11.20 -1.58 -0.39
N GLY A 66 10.39 -0.76 -1.00
CA GLY A 66 8.98 -0.64 -0.62
C GLY A 66 8.18 0.11 -1.65
N ILE A 67 6.86 -0.06 -1.59
CA ILE A 67 5.91 0.59 -2.49
C ILE A 67 4.62 0.87 -1.74
N VAL A 68 4.00 2.01 -2.06
CA VAL A 68 2.63 2.32 -1.65
C VAL A 68 1.86 2.79 -2.87
N VAL A 69 0.61 2.35 -2.99
CA VAL A 69 -0.25 2.70 -4.11
C VAL A 69 -1.54 3.30 -3.55
N VAL A 70 -1.88 4.51 -4.02
CA VAL A 70 -3.10 5.20 -3.64
C VAL A 70 -3.89 5.50 -4.92
N THR A 71 -5.14 5.08 -4.94
CA THR A 71 -6.02 5.29 -6.08
C THR A 71 -7.22 6.15 -5.70
N PRO A 72 -7.77 6.95 -6.64
CA PRO A 72 -9.05 7.58 -6.40
C PRO A 72 -10.16 6.52 -6.35
N THR A 73 -11.29 6.88 -5.75
CA THR A 73 -12.48 6.01 -5.70
C THR A 73 -13.66 6.74 -6.34
N ALA A 74 -14.76 6.00 -6.51
CA ALA A 74 -16.01 6.60 -6.98
C ALA A 74 -16.63 7.54 -5.92
N LEU A 75 -16.19 7.45 -4.67
CA LEU A 75 -16.70 8.30 -3.58
C LEU A 75 -15.87 9.58 -3.51
N GLN A 76 -16.53 10.73 -3.61
CA GLN A 76 -15.87 12.01 -3.49
C GLN A 76 -15.25 12.17 -2.10
N GLY A 77 -14.00 12.61 -2.06
CA GLY A 77 -13.29 12.85 -0.81
C GLY A 77 -12.67 11.62 -0.17
N ILE A 78 -12.79 10.44 -0.81
CA ILE A 78 -12.20 9.20 -0.29
C ILE A 78 -11.25 8.60 -1.32
N ALA A 79 -10.00 8.38 -0.91
CA ALA A 79 -9.02 7.64 -1.70
C ALA A 79 -8.85 6.24 -1.12
N GLN A 80 -8.39 5.31 -1.93
CA GLN A 80 -8.12 3.93 -1.52
C GLN A 80 -6.62 3.74 -1.35
N LEU A 81 -6.21 3.26 -0.20
CA LEU A 81 -4.87 2.68 -0.04
C LEU A 81 -4.92 1.30 -0.70
N TYR A 82 -4.52 1.26 -1.97
CA TYR A 82 -4.60 0.05 -2.79
C TYR A 82 -3.62 -1.02 -2.33
N GLY A 83 -2.43 -0.61 -1.91
CA GLY A 83 -1.43 -1.52 -1.39
C GLY A 83 -0.28 -0.78 -0.72
N LEU A 84 0.32 -1.42 0.26
CA LEU A 84 1.54 -0.95 0.91
C LEU A 84 2.37 -2.20 1.21
N TYR A 85 3.55 -2.30 0.60
CA TYR A 85 4.42 -3.46 0.74
C TYR A 85 5.84 -3.01 1.00
N VAL A 86 6.50 -3.70 1.93
CA VAL A 86 7.92 -3.48 2.24
C VAL A 86 8.65 -4.80 2.04
N ASP A 87 9.80 -4.76 1.37
CA ASP A 87 10.64 -5.94 1.21
C ASP A 87 10.94 -6.52 2.59
N PRO A 88 10.67 -7.82 2.81
CA PRO A 88 10.88 -8.45 4.11
C PRO A 88 12.29 -8.26 4.68
N ALA A 89 13.31 -8.19 3.82
CA ALA A 89 14.68 -7.95 4.26
C ALA A 89 14.89 -6.59 4.93
N HIS A 90 13.93 -5.68 4.76
CA HIS A 90 14.00 -4.31 5.29
C HIS A 90 12.89 -3.99 6.30
N TRP A 91 12.20 -5.02 6.82
CA TRP A 91 11.19 -4.82 7.83
C TRP A 91 11.77 -4.26 9.14
N LYS A 92 10.92 -3.62 9.94
CA LYS A 92 11.26 -3.03 11.26
C LYS A 92 12.26 -1.89 11.18
N ARG A 93 12.32 -1.21 10.04
CA ARG A 93 13.21 -0.06 9.83
C ARG A 93 12.45 1.26 9.62
N GLY A 94 11.12 1.25 9.83
CA GLY A 94 10.30 2.44 9.70
C GLY A 94 9.88 2.79 8.27
N ILE A 95 10.15 1.93 7.30
CA ILE A 95 9.82 2.18 5.89
C ILE A 95 8.31 2.25 5.69
N GLY A 96 7.56 1.35 6.33
CA GLY A 96 6.10 1.35 6.24
C GLY A 96 5.48 2.66 6.72
N ARG A 97 5.99 3.22 7.81
CA ARG A 97 5.55 4.52 8.33
C ARG A 97 5.80 5.64 7.32
N VAL A 98 6.97 5.65 6.70
CA VAL A 98 7.32 6.67 5.71
C VAL A 98 6.43 6.54 4.47
N LEU A 99 6.19 5.31 4.01
CA LEU A 99 5.29 5.06 2.88
C LEU A 99 3.85 5.44 3.21
N PHE A 100 3.39 5.20 4.44
CA PHE A 100 2.06 5.64 4.85
C PHE A 100 1.95 7.17 4.81
N GLY A 101 2.99 7.88 5.25
CA GLY A 101 3.05 9.35 5.12
C GLY A 101 2.96 9.80 3.67
N ALA A 102 3.61 9.11 2.75
CA ALA A 102 3.52 9.38 1.32
C ALA A 102 2.10 9.13 0.79
N ALA A 103 1.43 8.10 1.29
CA ALA A 103 0.03 7.82 0.94
C ALA A 103 -0.88 8.96 1.37
N VAL A 104 -0.71 9.47 2.58
CA VAL A 104 -1.50 10.60 3.09
C VAL A 104 -1.26 11.84 2.22
N ALA A 105 0.00 12.13 1.90
CA ALA A 105 0.34 13.27 1.04
C ALA A 105 -0.29 13.14 -0.34
N ARG A 106 -0.27 11.94 -0.93
CA ARG A 106 -0.90 11.69 -2.23
C ARG A 106 -2.41 11.87 -2.16
N ALA A 107 -3.04 11.35 -1.10
CA ALA A 107 -4.49 11.52 -0.90
C ALA A 107 -4.87 12.99 -0.79
N LYS A 108 -4.10 13.79 -0.05
CA LYS A 108 -4.29 15.25 0.01
C LYS A 108 -4.16 15.87 -1.39
N GLY A 109 -3.19 15.44 -2.16
CA GLY A 109 -2.94 15.95 -3.52
C GLY A 109 -4.11 15.73 -4.47
N ILE A 110 -4.90 14.69 -4.25
CA ILE A 110 -6.13 14.44 -5.03
C ILE A 110 -7.39 14.88 -4.28
N ARG A 111 -7.23 15.70 -3.26
CA ARG A 111 -8.30 16.32 -2.46
C ARG A 111 -9.17 15.34 -1.71
N ALA A 112 -8.60 14.20 -1.30
CA ALA A 112 -9.28 13.27 -0.41
C ALA A 112 -9.14 13.72 1.04
N GLY A 113 -10.20 13.53 1.80
CA GLY A 113 -10.20 13.78 3.25
C GLY A 113 -10.03 12.50 4.06
N ALA A 114 -10.01 11.34 3.41
CA ALA A 114 -9.87 10.06 4.08
C ALA A 114 -9.26 9.02 3.16
N LEU A 115 -8.57 8.05 3.78
CA LEU A 115 -8.06 6.85 3.11
C LEU A 115 -8.86 5.63 3.58
N MET A 116 -9.40 4.88 2.65
CA MET A 116 -10.00 3.57 2.89
C MET A 116 -8.90 2.52 2.80
N ILE A 117 -8.86 1.62 3.77
CA ILE A 117 -7.82 0.59 3.87
C ILE A 117 -8.49 -0.77 4.04
N THR A 118 -8.18 -1.71 3.14
CA THR A 118 -8.52 -3.12 3.32
C THR A 118 -7.23 -3.82 3.71
N ALA A 119 -7.14 -4.30 4.94
CA ALA A 119 -5.87 -4.72 5.51
C ALA A 119 -5.77 -6.24 5.65
N GLU A 120 -4.55 -6.76 5.41
CA GLU A 120 -4.18 -8.07 5.92
C GLU A 120 -4.37 -8.08 7.43
N PRO A 121 -4.88 -9.20 8.03
CA PRO A 121 -5.03 -9.24 9.49
C PRO A 121 -3.74 -8.94 10.24
N SER A 122 -2.59 -9.39 9.71
CA SER A 122 -1.29 -9.13 10.33
C SER A 122 -0.86 -7.66 10.26
N ALA A 123 -1.46 -6.86 9.36
CA ALA A 123 -1.13 -5.45 9.19
C ALA A 123 -2.11 -4.52 9.91
N GLU A 124 -3.20 -5.04 10.43
CA GLU A 124 -4.22 -4.20 11.08
C GLU A 124 -3.63 -3.36 12.20
N GLY A 125 -2.79 -3.96 13.04
CA GLY A 125 -2.13 -3.25 14.14
C GLY A 125 -1.26 -2.10 13.67
N PHE A 126 -0.56 -2.30 12.55
CA PHE A 126 0.25 -1.22 11.95
C PHE A 126 -0.63 -0.03 11.57
N TYR A 127 -1.73 -0.27 10.87
CA TYR A 127 -2.62 0.84 10.45
C TYR A 127 -3.26 1.54 11.63
N LYS A 128 -3.63 0.79 12.67
CA LYS A 128 -4.15 1.40 13.91
C LYS A 128 -3.11 2.30 14.57
N ARG A 129 -1.85 1.88 14.59
CA ARG A 129 -0.75 2.73 15.12
C ARG A 129 -0.54 3.98 14.29
N MET A 130 -0.86 3.91 12.99
CA MET A 130 -0.81 5.11 12.13
C MET A 130 -2.00 6.04 12.35
N GLY A 131 -3.01 5.62 13.09
CA GLY A 131 -4.18 6.43 13.41
C GLY A 131 -5.45 6.01 12.69
N ALA A 132 -5.42 4.91 11.92
CA ALA A 132 -6.62 4.41 11.27
C ALA A 132 -7.57 3.76 12.26
N ILE A 133 -8.87 3.83 11.97
CA ILE A 133 -9.94 3.28 12.80
C ILE A 133 -10.60 2.14 12.03
N ARG A 134 -10.75 0.99 12.70
CA ARG A 134 -11.49 -0.11 12.10
C ARG A 134 -12.97 0.24 12.01
N ILE A 135 -13.53 0.16 10.79
CA ILE A 135 -14.94 0.47 10.53
C ILE A 135 -15.77 -0.75 10.18
N GLY A 136 -15.15 -1.92 10.02
CA GLY A 136 -15.88 -3.14 9.70
C GLY A 136 -14.96 -4.21 9.13
N GLU A 137 -15.57 -5.15 8.44
CA GLU A 137 -14.87 -6.19 7.70
C GLU A 137 -15.72 -6.61 6.51
N GLY A 138 -15.11 -7.24 5.53
CA GLY A 138 -15.84 -7.69 4.37
C GLY A 138 -15.02 -8.62 3.48
N PRO A 139 -15.64 -9.20 2.47
CA PRO A 139 -14.94 -10.09 1.56
C PRO A 139 -13.91 -9.33 0.74
N PHE A 140 -12.78 -9.98 0.51
CA PHE A 140 -11.75 -9.44 -0.38
C PHE A 140 -12.22 -9.63 -1.84
N TYR A 141 -12.10 -8.56 -2.64
CA TYR A 141 -12.62 -8.57 -4.01
C TYR A 141 -12.05 -9.74 -4.84
N PHE A 142 -10.73 -10.02 -4.70
CA PHE A 142 -10.06 -11.06 -5.50
C PHE A 142 -10.15 -12.45 -4.88
N SER A 143 -10.68 -12.58 -3.68
CA SER A 143 -10.85 -13.84 -2.96
C SER A 143 -12.03 -13.69 -2.00
N PRO A 144 -13.29 -13.80 -2.51
CA PRO A 144 -14.46 -13.46 -1.73
C PRO A 144 -14.68 -14.27 -0.46
N GLU A 145 -14.10 -15.47 -0.36
CA GLU A 145 -14.13 -16.28 0.85
C GLU A 145 -13.16 -15.76 1.94
N THR A 146 -12.28 -14.85 1.58
CA THR A 146 -11.35 -14.24 2.53
C THR A 146 -11.97 -12.96 3.09
N ILE A 147 -12.19 -12.91 4.40
CA ILE A 147 -12.77 -11.75 5.08
C ILE A 147 -11.62 -10.94 5.66
N LEU A 148 -11.56 -9.67 5.32
CA LEU A 148 -10.49 -8.78 5.75
C LEU A 148 -11.06 -7.58 6.52
N PRO A 149 -10.31 -7.06 7.52
CA PRO A 149 -10.70 -5.84 8.20
C PRO A 149 -10.64 -4.63 7.26
N SER A 150 -11.60 -3.74 7.43
CA SER A 150 -11.67 -2.46 6.74
C SER A 150 -11.42 -1.34 7.75
N LEU A 151 -10.51 -0.44 7.42
CA LEU A 151 -10.16 0.69 8.27
C LEU A 151 -10.30 1.98 7.49
N LEU A 152 -10.48 3.08 8.22
CA LEU A 152 -10.55 4.41 7.65
C LEU A 152 -9.54 5.29 8.38
N TYR A 153 -8.72 5.99 7.62
CA TYR A 153 -7.83 7.02 8.14
C TYR A 153 -8.38 8.38 7.74
N ILE A 154 -8.77 9.17 8.74
CA ILE A 154 -9.24 10.54 8.51
C ILE A 154 -8.01 11.43 8.41
N ILE A 155 -7.85 12.09 7.28
CA ILE A 155 -6.71 12.98 7.05
C ILE A 155 -6.97 14.29 7.84
N PRO A 156 -6.07 14.67 8.75
CA PRO A 156 -6.25 15.91 9.50
C PRO A 156 -6.32 17.11 8.56
N SER A 157 -7.31 17.98 8.79
CA SER A 157 -7.39 19.22 8.03
C SER A 157 -6.30 20.18 8.50
N GLU A 158 -5.70 20.87 7.53
CA GLU A 158 -4.73 21.92 7.83
C GLU A 158 -5.49 23.20 8.19
N THR A 159 -5.16 23.76 9.32
CA THR A 159 -5.70 25.04 9.76
C THR A 159 -4.68 26.15 9.59
#